data_ad2fb068f783be02a9f7ed11a3f395bf
#
_entry.id   ad2fb068f783be02a9f7ed11a3f395bf
#
_cell.length_a   1.000
_cell.length_b   1.000
_cell.length_c   1.000
_cell.angle_alpha   90.00
_cell.angle_beta   90.00
_cell.angle_gamma   90.00
#
_symmetry.space_group_name_H-M   'P 1'
#
loop_
_entity.id
_entity.type
_entity.pdbx_description
1 polymer ?
#
loop_
_entity_poly.entity_id
_entity_poly.type
_entity_poly.pdbx_seq_one_letter_code
_entity_poly.pdbx_strand_id
1 'polypeptide(L)'
;MSNEWSKEVFSKNLQMYMDRSGKTQKEMAEIMGVTAPTFHEWVKGKKFPRIDKVQKLADYFGILKSDLIEDKQVQEKPANDDGLTENQRVLIDFAKALSDEQAGKVLQLMKSILAFDE
;
A
#
# COMPACT_ATOMS: atom_id res chain seq x y z
N MET A 1 22.19 -9.57 0.45
CA MET A 1 21.96 -9.13 0.42
C MET A 1 21.56 -8.32 0.40
N SER A 2 21.24 -8.35 0.52
CA SER A 2 21.20 -7.34 0.21
C SER A 2 20.37 -6.40 0.78
N ASN A 3 20.84 -5.44 1.39
CA ASN A 3 20.15 -4.33 1.86
C ASN A 3 19.91 -3.33 0.80
N GLU A 4 20.30 -3.67 -0.39
CA GLU A 4 20.13 -2.74 -1.48
C GLU A 4 18.71 -2.80 -1.97
N TRP A 5 18.18 -1.64 -2.24
CA TRP A 5 16.84 -1.54 -2.77
C TRP A 5 16.90 -1.79 -4.27
N SER A 6 16.00 -2.62 -4.74
CA SER A 6 15.96 -2.95 -6.14
C SER A 6 15.30 -1.84 -6.94
N LYS A 7 15.97 -1.42 -8.00
CA LYS A 7 15.37 -0.45 -8.91
C LYS A 7 14.12 -1.01 -9.55
N GLU A 8 14.11 -2.31 -9.77
CA GLU A 8 12.96 -2.96 -10.37
C GLU A 8 11.77 -2.98 -9.45
N VAL A 9 12.01 -3.26 -8.17
CA VAL A 9 10.93 -3.25 -7.19
C VAL A 9 10.38 -1.84 -7.03
N PHE A 10 11.26 -0.86 -6.94
CA PHE A 10 10.81 0.52 -6.83
C PHE A 10 10.00 0.93 -8.06
N SER A 11 10.48 0.58 -9.25
CA SER A 11 9.78 0.90 -10.48
C SER A 11 8.38 0.32 -10.49
N LYS A 12 8.26 -0.93 -10.12
CA LYS A 12 6.98 -1.63 -10.10
C LYS A 12 6.03 -0.98 -9.11
N ASN A 13 6.53 -0.69 -7.91
CA ASN A 13 5.69 -0.07 -6.90
C ASN A 13 5.27 1.32 -7.30
N LEU A 14 6.19 2.09 -7.86
CA LEU A 14 5.89 3.44 -8.31
C LEU A 14 4.78 3.43 -9.36
N GLN A 15 4.89 2.54 -10.33
CA GLN A 15 3.86 2.44 -11.37
C GLN A 15 2.50 2.09 -10.78
N MET A 16 2.50 1.19 -9.81
CA MET A 16 1.26 0.79 -9.18
C MET A 16 0.56 1.98 -8.49
N TYR A 17 1.33 2.76 -7.74
CA TYR A 17 0.76 3.89 -7.04
C TYR A 17 0.35 5.01 -8.00
N MET A 18 1.10 5.18 -9.10
CA MET A 18 0.71 6.13 -10.12
C MET A 18 -0.61 5.74 -10.76
N ASP A 19 -0.76 4.45 -11.05
CA ASP A 19 -2.01 3.98 -11.64
C ASP A 19 -3.19 4.22 -10.71
N ARG A 20 -2.96 4.00 -9.44
CA ARG A 20 -4.04 4.23 -8.47
C ARG A 20 -4.41 5.69 -8.34
N SER A 21 -3.42 6.56 -8.47
CA SER A 21 -3.65 8.00 -8.33
C SER A 21 -4.12 8.64 -9.63
N GLY A 22 -3.97 7.95 -10.75
CA GLY A 22 -4.36 8.50 -12.05
C GLY A 22 -3.46 9.59 -12.56
N LYS A 23 -2.24 9.68 -12.05
CA LYS A 23 -1.32 10.72 -12.46
C LYS A 23 -0.41 10.25 -13.57
N THR A 24 -0.10 11.16 -14.50
CA THR A 24 0.86 10.86 -15.55
C THR A 24 2.28 11.11 -15.06
N GLN A 25 3.24 10.58 -15.83
CA GLN A 25 4.65 10.83 -15.49
C GLN A 25 4.98 12.31 -15.51
N LYS A 26 4.40 13.05 -16.44
CA LYS A 26 4.65 14.48 -16.52
C LYS A 26 4.13 15.19 -15.27
N GLU A 27 2.94 14.84 -14.85
CA GLU A 27 2.36 15.44 -13.65
C GLU A 27 3.19 15.11 -12.42
N MET A 28 3.63 13.87 -12.32
CA MET A 28 4.43 13.47 -11.18
C MET A 28 5.78 14.16 -11.17
N ALA A 29 6.38 14.34 -12.35
CA ALA A 29 7.65 15.05 -12.43
C ALA A 29 7.51 16.47 -11.91
N GLU A 30 6.43 17.11 -12.26
CA GLU A 30 6.17 18.47 -11.79
C GLU A 30 5.96 18.52 -10.30
N ILE A 31 5.20 17.55 -9.78
CA ILE A 31 4.95 17.48 -8.35
C ILE A 31 6.25 17.28 -7.58
N MET A 32 7.12 16.43 -8.13
CA MET A 32 8.38 16.11 -7.47
C MET A 32 9.46 17.15 -7.69
N GLY A 33 9.24 18.07 -8.62
CA GLY A 33 10.24 19.08 -8.89
C GLY A 33 11.43 18.57 -9.68
N VAL A 34 11.22 17.55 -10.51
CA VAL A 34 12.29 16.99 -11.34
C VAL A 34 11.84 17.06 -12.79
N THR A 35 12.80 16.82 -13.70
CA THR A 35 12.47 16.81 -15.12
C THR A 35 11.73 15.53 -15.48
N ALA A 36 10.96 15.62 -16.57
CA ALA A 36 10.24 14.46 -17.04
C ALA A 36 11.16 13.28 -17.38
N PRO A 37 12.30 13.50 -18.07
CA PRO A 37 13.21 12.39 -18.30
C PRO A 37 13.75 11.75 -17.02
N THR A 38 14.03 12.54 -16.00
CA THR A 38 14.49 12.00 -14.73
C THR A 38 13.44 11.11 -14.11
N PHE A 39 12.21 11.58 -14.07
CA PHE A 39 11.13 10.79 -13.50
C PHE A 39 10.90 9.52 -14.31
N HIS A 40 10.99 9.63 -15.62
CA HIS A 40 10.82 8.48 -16.51
C HIS A 40 11.86 7.40 -16.21
N GLU A 41 13.09 7.79 -15.89
CA GLU A 41 14.11 6.81 -15.54
C GLU A 41 13.76 6.05 -14.26
N TRP A 42 13.13 6.74 -13.33
CA TRP A 42 12.65 6.07 -12.11
C TRP A 42 11.56 5.05 -12.45
N VAL A 43 10.64 5.44 -13.32
CA VAL A 43 9.53 4.57 -13.70
C VAL A 43 10.04 3.35 -14.46
N LYS A 44 11.07 3.53 -15.26
CA LYS A 44 11.63 2.42 -16.05
C LYS A 44 12.61 1.55 -15.26
N GLY A 45 12.93 1.94 -14.05
CA GLY A 45 13.86 1.16 -13.23
C GLY A 45 15.30 1.34 -13.64
N LYS A 46 15.62 2.40 -14.35
CA LYS A 46 16.99 2.67 -14.76
C LYS A 46 17.78 3.36 -13.68
N LYS A 47 17.12 4.17 -12.86
CA LYS A 47 17.77 4.88 -11.79
C LYS A 47 16.90 4.83 -10.55
N PHE A 48 17.56 4.92 -9.40
CA PHE A 48 16.88 4.96 -8.11
C PHE A 48 17.00 6.39 -7.57
N PRO A 49 15.90 7.01 -7.16
CA PRO A 49 15.97 8.37 -6.62
C PRO A 49 16.65 8.38 -5.25
N ARG A 50 17.09 9.57 -4.85
CA ARG A 50 17.62 9.73 -3.51
C ARG A 50 16.53 9.48 -2.48
N ILE A 51 16.96 9.17 -1.26
CA ILE A 51 16.02 8.81 -0.22
C ILE A 51 15.05 9.97 0.10
N ASP A 52 15.52 11.21 -0.01
CA ASP A 52 14.63 12.34 0.23
C ASP A 52 13.52 12.40 -0.82
N LYS A 53 13.82 12.02 -2.05
CA LYS A 53 12.79 11.96 -3.09
C LYS A 53 11.85 10.81 -2.86
N VAL A 54 12.37 9.69 -2.37
CA VAL A 54 11.51 8.56 -2.02
C VAL A 54 10.53 8.97 -0.92
N GLN A 55 11.04 9.69 0.08
CA GLN A 55 10.17 10.17 1.13
C GLN A 55 9.10 11.11 0.60
N LYS A 56 9.46 11.99 -0.32
CA LYS A 56 8.50 12.91 -0.90
C LYS A 56 7.41 12.16 -1.68
N LEU A 57 7.81 11.13 -2.43
CA LEU A 57 6.85 10.30 -3.13
C LEU A 57 5.91 9.60 -2.15
N ALA A 58 6.48 9.04 -1.10
CA ALA A 58 5.68 8.36 -0.10
C ALA A 58 4.68 9.31 0.55
N ASP A 59 5.15 10.51 0.88
CA ASP A 59 4.27 11.51 1.46
C ASP A 59 3.14 11.88 0.51
N TYR A 60 3.47 12.01 -0.76
CA TYR A 60 2.46 12.37 -1.75
C TYR A 60 1.39 11.29 -1.88
N PHE A 61 1.82 10.03 -1.91
CA PHE A 61 0.88 8.91 -2.03
C PHE A 61 0.22 8.56 -0.71
N GLY A 62 0.70 9.12 0.40
CA GLY A 62 0.15 8.79 1.71
C GLY A 62 0.54 7.41 2.18
N ILE A 63 1.74 6.98 1.87
CA ILE A 63 2.22 5.64 2.19
C ILE A 63 3.58 5.75 2.89
N LEU A 64 4.10 4.61 3.30
CA LEU A 64 5.43 4.54 3.91
C LEU A 64 6.49 4.40 2.82
N LYS A 65 7.71 4.84 3.13
CA LYS A 65 8.83 4.63 2.21
C LYS A 65 8.98 3.16 1.86
N SER A 66 8.80 2.29 2.84
CA SER A 66 8.96 0.87 2.60
C SER A 66 7.94 0.35 1.61
N ASP A 67 6.79 1.00 1.50
CA ASP A 67 5.80 0.59 0.50
C ASP A 67 6.31 0.80 -0.92
N LEU A 68 7.25 1.73 -1.10
CA LEU A 68 7.82 1.98 -2.41
C LEU A 68 9.05 1.11 -2.69
N ILE A 69 9.86 0.84 -1.67
CA ILE A 69 11.16 0.24 -1.90
C ILE A 69 11.21 -1.25 -1.57
N GLU A 70 10.17 -1.78 -0.96
CA GLU A 70 10.12 -3.19 -0.60
C GLU A 70 9.06 -3.90 -1.43
N ASP A 71 9.31 -5.16 -1.68
CA ASP A 71 8.35 -5.98 -2.43
C ASP A 71 7.39 -6.64 -1.45
N LYS A 72 6.49 -5.83 -0.93
CA LYS A 72 5.55 -6.30 0.08
C LYS A 72 4.50 -7.24 -0.48
N GLN A 73 4.26 -7.15 -1.77
CA GLN A 73 3.25 -8.01 -2.38
C GLN A 73 3.62 -9.47 -2.29
N VAL A 74 4.91 -9.76 -2.48
CA VAL A 74 5.38 -11.12 -2.38
C VAL A 74 5.33 -11.60 -0.94
N GLN A 75 5.67 -10.73 -0.02
CA GLN A 75 5.73 -11.09 1.38
C GLN A 75 4.36 -11.40 1.96
N GLU A 76 3.36 -10.69 1.50
CA GLU A 76 2.02 -10.86 2.05
C GLU A 76 1.32 -12.09 1.52
N LYS A 77 1.71 -12.52 0.36
CA LYS A 77 1.01 -13.59 -0.31
C LYS A 77 0.88 -14.85 0.52
N PRO A 78 1.98 -15.38 1.07
CA PRO A 78 1.87 -16.64 1.83
C PRO A 78 1.00 -16.49 3.08
N ALA A 79 1.00 -15.31 3.66
CA ALA A 79 0.26 -15.10 4.90
C ALA A 79 -1.23 -14.92 4.65
N ASN A 80 -1.60 -14.55 3.44
CA ASN A 80 -2.96 -14.19 3.12
C ASN A 80 -3.61 -15.12 2.13
N ASP A 81 -3.27 -16.37 2.24
CA ASP A 81 -3.78 -17.33 1.31
C ASP A 81 -5.27 -17.58 1.48
N ASP A 82 -5.83 -17.11 2.56
CA ASP A 82 -7.26 -17.26 2.83
C ASP A 82 -8.10 -16.26 2.06
N GLY A 83 -7.46 -15.32 1.35
CA GLY A 83 -8.20 -14.35 0.55
C GLY A 83 -8.74 -13.18 1.34
N LEU A 84 -8.39 -13.06 2.60
CA LEU A 84 -8.89 -11.97 3.43
C LEU A 84 -8.08 -10.70 3.20
N THR A 85 -8.76 -9.58 3.26
CA THR A 85 -8.09 -8.30 3.27
C THR A 85 -7.50 -8.04 4.65
N GLU A 86 -6.64 -7.06 4.72
CA GLU A 86 -6.04 -6.70 6.02
C GLU A 86 -7.11 -6.26 7.01
N ASN A 87 -8.08 -5.50 6.54
CA ASN A 87 -9.17 -5.07 7.41
C ASN A 87 -9.97 -6.25 7.95
N GLN A 88 -10.25 -7.22 7.10
CA GLN A 88 -10.96 -8.40 7.54
C GLN A 88 -10.16 -9.19 8.56
N ARG A 89 -8.86 -9.24 8.35
CA ARG A 89 -7.98 -9.95 9.26
C ARG A 89 -7.95 -9.31 10.63
N VAL A 90 -7.90 -7.97 10.67
CA VAL A 90 -7.93 -7.24 11.93
C VAL A 90 -9.25 -7.48 12.65
N LEU A 91 -10.35 -7.52 11.93
CA LEU A 91 -11.64 -7.77 12.53
C LEU A 91 -11.71 -9.16 13.14
N ILE A 92 -11.14 -10.16 12.47
CA ILE A 92 -11.14 -11.53 12.99
C ILE A 92 -10.30 -11.60 14.25
N ASP A 93 -9.13 -10.97 14.25
CA ASP A 93 -8.28 -10.97 15.43
C ASP A 93 -8.97 -10.29 16.60
N PHE A 94 -9.63 -9.19 16.32
CA PHE A 94 -10.36 -8.47 17.36
C PHE A 94 -11.48 -9.33 17.92
N ALA A 95 -12.19 -10.02 17.06
CA ALA A 95 -13.28 -10.88 17.48
C ALA A 95 -12.79 -12.03 18.35
N LYS A 96 -11.62 -12.59 18.01
CA LYS A 96 -11.05 -13.68 18.76
C LYS A 96 -10.63 -13.24 20.17
N ALA A 97 -10.30 -11.98 20.32
CA ALA A 97 -9.88 -11.46 21.62
C ALA A 97 -11.05 -11.16 22.53
N LEU A 98 -12.26 -11.14 22.01
CA LEU A 98 -13.45 -10.83 22.80
C LEU A 98 -13.97 -12.06 23.51
N SER A 99 -14.57 -11.85 24.67
CA SER A 99 -15.27 -12.92 25.34
C SER A 99 -16.53 -13.26 24.53
N ASP A 100 -17.13 -14.40 24.85
CA ASP A 100 -18.35 -14.80 24.15
C ASP A 100 -19.44 -13.76 24.29
N GLU A 101 -19.53 -13.19 25.47
CA GLU A 101 -20.54 -12.18 25.72
C GLU A 101 -20.30 -10.94 24.90
N GLN A 102 -19.05 -10.49 24.85
CA GLN A 102 -18.70 -9.30 24.08
C GLN A 102 -18.87 -9.56 22.58
N ALA A 103 -18.47 -10.73 22.14
CA ALA A 103 -18.61 -11.07 20.74
C ALA A 103 -20.08 -11.08 20.34
N GLY A 104 -20.95 -11.58 21.21
CA GLY A 104 -22.37 -11.59 20.95
C GLY A 104 -22.94 -10.19 20.79
N LYS A 105 -22.50 -9.29 21.64
CA LYS A 105 -22.97 -7.90 21.56
C LYS A 105 -22.50 -7.22 20.29
N VAL A 106 -21.25 -7.43 19.92
CA VAL A 106 -20.74 -6.86 18.68
C VAL A 106 -21.49 -7.41 17.47
N LEU A 107 -21.71 -8.71 17.48
CA LEU A 107 -22.44 -9.36 16.39
C LEU A 107 -23.84 -8.81 16.26
N GLN A 108 -24.49 -8.58 17.38
CA GLN A 108 -25.83 -8.04 17.38
C GLN A 108 -25.86 -6.63 16.80
N LEU A 109 -24.86 -5.82 17.15
CA LEU A 109 -24.77 -4.49 16.59
C LEU A 109 -24.55 -4.54 15.08
N MET A 110 -23.73 -5.44 14.63
CA MET A 110 -23.46 -5.58 13.21
C MET A 110 -24.71 -6.02 12.46
N LYS A 111 -25.46 -6.95 13.04
CA LYS A 111 -26.71 -7.39 12.43
C LYS A 111 -27.71 -6.25 12.36
N SER A 112 -27.72 -5.41 13.36
CA SER A 112 -28.61 -4.28 13.39
C SER A 112 -28.32 -3.31 12.25
N ILE A 113 -27.04 -3.09 12.00
CA ILE A 113 -26.63 -2.22 10.91
C ILE A 113 -26.98 -2.83 9.56
N LEU A 114 -26.73 -4.12 9.40
CA LEU A 114 -26.99 -4.79 8.14
C LEU A 114 -28.48 -4.96 7.88
N ALA A 115 -29.25 -5.16 8.93
CA ALA A 115 -30.69 -5.33 8.77
C ALA A 115 -31.34 -4.06 8.26
N PHE A 116 -30.66 -2.97 8.38
CA PHE A 116 -31.13 -1.72 7.86
C PHE A 116 -31.38 -1.77 6.36
N ASP A 117 -30.59 -2.59 5.69
CA ASP A 117 -30.64 -2.65 4.25
C ASP A 117 -31.83 -3.44 3.73
N GLU A 118 -32.56 -4.03 4.62
CA GLU A 118 -33.74 -4.76 4.22
C GLU A 118 -34.98 -3.89 4.40
#